data_ebe616c5327cac802a3a859238ae7b2b
#
_entry.id   ebe616c5327cac802a3a859238ae7b2b
#
_cell.length_a   1.000
_cell.length_b   1.000
_cell.length_c   1.000
_cell.angle_alpha   90.00
_cell.angle_beta   90.00
_cell.angle_gamma   90.00
#
_symmetry.space_group_name_H-M   'P 1'
#
loop_
_entity.id
_entity.type
_entity.pdbx_description
1 polymer ?
#
loop_
_entity_poly.entity_id
_entity_poly.type
_entity_poly.pdbx_seq_one_letter_code
_entity_poly.pdbx_strand_id
1 'polypeptide(L)'
;DFERFESSYIRNNYSPLGSAAMAGTPHNIDRFKTAELLGFLAPTQNAMDSVSNRDFALELLFNISTTMMHVSRISEELILWSSYEFRFIQMSDEYATTSSIMPQKKNPDVPELLRGKTGRVYGNLISLLTIMKSLPLAYNKDTQEDKEGVFDSVETIEISLNILNEVIKTMIVKEENMKSACKIGHLTATDLADYLVAKQNMPFRTAYYITKEVVQKAN
;
A
#
# COMPACT_ATOMS: atom_id res chain seq x y z
N ASP A 1 1.37 7.94 1.13
CA ASP A 1 -0.01 7.49 0.86
C ASP A 1 -1.06 8.41 1.46
N PHE A 2 -0.91 8.86 2.71
CA PHE A 2 -1.88 9.75 3.36
C PHE A 2 -2.27 10.96 2.49
N GLU A 3 -1.30 11.69 1.96
CA GLU A 3 -1.53 12.86 1.09
C GLU A 3 -2.32 12.52 -0.18
N ARG A 4 -2.24 11.28 -0.69
CA ARG A 4 -3.06 10.83 -1.83
C ARG A 4 -4.53 10.76 -1.46
N PHE A 5 -4.85 10.19 -0.30
CA PHE A 5 -6.23 10.13 0.20
C PHE A 5 -6.78 11.52 0.47
N GLU A 6 -6.01 12.39 1.12
CA GLU A 6 -6.40 13.78 1.41
C GLU A 6 -6.67 14.56 0.12
N SER A 7 -5.77 14.50 -0.84
CA SER A 7 -5.93 15.14 -2.15
C SER A 7 -7.14 14.61 -2.93
N SER A 8 -7.37 13.31 -2.90
CA SER A 8 -8.54 12.67 -3.52
C SER A 8 -9.83 13.09 -2.84
N TYR A 9 -9.86 13.12 -1.51
CA TYR A 9 -11.01 13.59 -0.72
C TYR A 9 -11.41 15.03 -1.11
N ILE A 10 -10.45 15.95 -1.17
CA ILE A 10 -10.72 17.36 -1.52
C ILE A 10 -11.33 17.47 -2.93
N ARG A 11 -10.80 16.74 -3.91
CA ARG A 11 -11.29 16.79 -5.28
C ARG A 11 -12.68 16.17 -5.48
N ASN A 12 -13.02 15.17 -4.68
CA ASN A 12 -14.24 14.39 -4.81
C ASN A 12 -15.33 14.79 -3.81
N ASN A 13 -15.10 15.80 -2.97
CA ASN A 13 -16.02 16.20 -1.90
C ASN A 13 -17.17 17.08 -2.42
N TYR A 14 -17.90 16.60 -3.42
CA TYR A 14 -19.07 17.24 -4.02
C TYR A 14 -20.31 16.36 -3.93
N SER A 15 -21.44 16.95 -3.55
CA SER A 15 -22.70 16.22 -3.37
C SER A 15 -23.41 15.95 -4.69
N PRO A 16 -23.71 14.70 -5.05
CA PRO A 16 -24.54 14.39 -6.22
C PRO A 16 -26.04 14.57 -5.98
N LEU A 17 -26.47 14.79 -4.75
CA LEU A 17 -27.88 14.82 -4.40
C LEU A 17 -28.61 15.95 -5.09
N GLY A 18 -29.84 15.66 -5.50
CA GLY A 18 -30.68 16.55 -6.30
C GLY A 18 -30.49 16.44 -7.82
N SER A 19 -29.58 15.57 -8.28
CA SER A 19 -29.41 15.24 -9.71
C SER A 19 -30.52 14.33 -10.25
N ALA A 20 -31.35 13.77 -9.37
CA ALA A 20 -32.39 12.79 -9.68
C ALA A 20 -31.81 11.55 -10.40
N ALA A 21 -32.64 10.86 -11.17
CA ALA A 21 -32.19 9.61 -11.84
C ALA A 21 -31.45 9.86 -13.16
N MET A 22 -31.50 11.08 -13.71
CA MET A 22 -30.90 11.37 -15.03
C MET A 22 -30.32 12.77 -15.15
N ALA A 23 -31.13 13.83 -15.06
CA ALA A 23 -30.74 15.18 -15.48
C ALA A 23 -31.29 16.27 -14.55
N GLY A 24 -31.57 15.99 -13.31
CA GLY A 24 -32.13 16.93 -12.33
C GLY A 24 -33.65 16.77 -12.17
N THR A 25 -34.27 17.74 -11.48
CA THR A 25 -35.70 17.73 -11.14
C THR A 25 -36.29 19.12 -11.35
N PRO A 26 -37.56 19.21 -11.76
CA PRO A 26 -38.26 20.49 -11.84
C PRO A 26 -38.72 21.02 -10.47
N HIS A 27 -38.58 20.25 -9.41
CA HIS A 27 -38.97 20.67 -8.07
C HIS A 27 -38.00 21.72 -7.51
N ASN A 28 -38.50 22.68 -6.75
CA ASN A 28 -37.70 23.70 -6.10
C ASN A 28 -36.98 23.11 -4.86
N ILE A 29 -35.82 22.51 -5.08
CA ILE A 29 -34.95 21.96 -4.03
C ILE A 29 -33.72 22.83 -3.88
N ASP A 30 -33.19 22.90 -2.65
CA ASP A 30 -31.92 23.58 -2.35
C ASP A 30 -30.78 22.57 -2.24
N ARG A 31 -30.05 22.39 -3.34
CA ARG A 31 -28.91 21.48 -3.40
C ARG A 31 -27.70 21.96 -2.57
N PHE A 32 -27.56 23.29 -2.44
CA PHE A 32 -26.48 23.88 -1.64
C PHE A 32 -26.70 23.61 -0.15
N LYS A 33 -27.94 23.78 0.32
CA LYS A 33 -28.31 23.44 1.69
C LYS A 33 -28.12 21.97 2.02
N THR A 34 -28.47 21.09 1.08
CA THR A 34 -28.24 19.65 1.24
C THR A 34 -26.75 19.32 1.33
N ALA A 35 -25.91 19.91 0.47
CA ALA A 35 -24.47 19.71 0.48
C ALA A 35 -23.85 20.21 1.80
N GLU A 36 -24.25 21.40 2.26
CA GLU A 36 -23.79 21.97 3.54
C GLU A 36 -24.10 21.06 4.73
N LEU A 37 -25.35 20.60 4.82
CA LEU A 37 -25.81 19.75 5.94
C LEU A 37 -25.09 18.39 5.98
N LEU A 38 -24.62 17.89 4.84
CA LEU A 38 -23.89 16.63 4.73
C LEU A 38 -22.38 16.81 4.79
N GLY A 39 -21.89 18.05 4.90
CA GLY A 39 -20.45 18.33 4.99
C GLY A 39 -19.70 18.26 3.66
N PHE A 40 -20.42 18.32 2.52
CA PHE A 40 -19.78 18.45 1.21
C PHE A 40 -19.39 19.91 0.93
N LEU A 41 -18.37 20.08 0.07
CA LEU A 41 -17.89 21.40 -0.33
C LEU A 41 -18.95 22.18 -1.11
N ALA A 42 -19.64 21.52 -2.03
CA ALA A 42 -20.73 22.07 -2.87
C ALA A 42 -21.50 20.94 -3.55
N PRO A 43 -22.66 21.20 -4.18
CA PRO A 43 -23.25 20.25 -5.08
C PRO A 43 -22.44 20.14 -6.40
N THR A 44 -22.49 18.98 -7.03
CA THR A 44 -21.95 18.78 -8.39
C THR A 44 -22.66 19.69 -9.40
N GLN A 45 -21.92 20.16 -10.42
CA GLN A 45 -22.42 21.14 -11.37
C GLN A 45 -23.32 20.55 -12.46
N ASN A 46 -22.99 19.36 -12.96
CA ASN A 46 -23.70 18.68 -14.03
C ASN A 46 -24.46 17.47 -13.50
N ALA A 47 -25.81 17.51 -13.57
CA ALA A 47 -26.64 16.45 -13.02
C ALA A 47 -26.45 15.10 -13.74
N MET A 48 -26.26 15.11 -15.05
CA MET A 48 -26.11 13.91 -15.88
C MET A 48 -24.79 13.21 -15.59
N ASP A 49 -23.69 13.97 -15.48
CA ASP A 49 -22.40 13.49 -15.07
C ASP A 49 -22.44 12.98 -13.62
N SER A 50 -23.09 13.72 -12.75
CA SER A 50 -23.26 13.36 -11.32
C SER A 50 -23.88 11.99 -11.11
N VAL A 51 -24.83 11.62 -11.97
CA VAL A 51 -25.51 10.31 -11.92
C VAL A 51 -24.61 9.19 -12.43
N SER A 52 -23.83 9.44 -13.47
CA SER A 52 -22.96 8.44 -14.11
C SER A 52 -21.59 8.31 -13.50
N ASN A 53 -21.07 9.35 -12.87
CA ASN A 53 -19.67 9.42 -12.40
C ASN A 53 -19.39 8.46 -11.23
N ARG A 54 -18.22 7.82 -11.28
CA ARG A 54 -17.67 6.97 -10.22
C ARG A 54 -16.18 7.26 -9.99
N ASP A 55 -15.70 8.43 -10.40
CA ASP A 55 -14.27 8.79 -10.26
C ASP A 55 -13.84 8.78 -8.81
N PHE A 56 -14.71 9.20 -7.88
CA PHE A 56 -14.44 9.14 -6.45
C PHE A 56 -14.13 7.71 -5.95
N ALA A 57 -14.86 6.73 -6.47
CA ALA A 57 -14.67 5.32 -6.12
C ALA A 57 -13.43 4.73 -6.80
N LEU A 58 -13.17 5.08 -8.05
CA LEU A 58 -11.98 4.68 -8.79
C LEU A 58 -10.71 5.26 -8.16
N GLU A 59 -10.71 6.55 -7.79
CA GLU A 59 -9.56 7.15 -7.08
C GLU A 59 -9.35 6.52 -5.70
N LEU A 60 -10.43 6.25 -4.97
CA LEU A 60 -10.34 5.56 -3.68
C LEU A 60 -9.71 4.17 -3.85
N LEU A 61 -10.21 3.37 -4.78
CA LEU A 61 -9.66 2.03 -5.07
C LEU A 61 -8.21 2.09 -5.56
N PHE A 62 -7.84 3.09 -6.35
CA PHE A 62 -6.45 3.30 -6.78
C PHE A 62 -5.54 3.62 -5.59
N ASN A 63 -5.98 4.51 -4.70
CA ASN A 63 -5.21 4.87 -3.49
C ASN A 63 -5.05 3.67 -2.56
N ILE A 64 -6.12 2.90 -2.35
CA ILE A 64 -6.09 1.66 -1.58
C ILE A 64 -5.15 0.65 -2.24
N SER A 65 -5.23 0.46 -3.55
CA SER A 65 -4.36 -0.45 -4.30
C SER A 65 -2.88 -0.07 -4.17
N THR A 66 -2.55 1.22 -4.25
CA THR A 66 -1.18 1.70 -4.08
C THR A 66 -0.68 1.46 -2.66
N THR A 67 -1.51 1.72 -1.65
CA THR A 67 -1.16 1.46 -0.25
C THR A 67 -0.96 -0.03 0.01
N MET A 68 -1.86 -0.87 -0.50
CA MET A 68 -1.74 -2.32 -0.37
C MET A 68 -0.50 -2.88 -1.12
N MET A 69 -0.08 -2.25 -2.21
CA MET A 69 1.21 -2.57 -2.85
C MET A 69 2.38 -2.33 -1.89
N HIS A 70 2.39 -1.20 -1.17
CA HIS A 70 3.41 -0.94 -0.16
C HIS A 70 3.34 -1.92 1.01
N VAL A 71 2.12 -2.25 1.48
CA VAL A 71 1.89 -3.30 2.49
C VAL A 71 2.44 -4.65 2.01
N SER A 72 2.21 -5.01 0.75
CA SER A 72 2.73 -6.24 0.16
C SER A 72 4.26 -6.29 0.16
N ARG A 73 4.93 -5.17 -0.15
CA ARG A 73 6.39 -5.10 -0.17
C ARG A 73 6.99 -5.23 1.22
N ILE A 74 6.47 -4.51 2.22
CA ILE A 74 6.96 -4.68 3.60
C ILE A 74 6.67 -6.08 4.14
N SER A 75 5.54 -6.68 3.77
CA SER A 75 5.20 -8.04 4.15
C SER A 75 6.24 -9.04 3.63
N GLU A 76 6.68 -8.90 2.38
CA GLU A 76 7.73 -9.73 1.79
C GLU A 76 9.05 -9.61 2.57
N GLU A 77 9.46 -8.39 2.92
CA GLU A 77 10.67 -8.17 3.75
C GLU A 77 10.54 -8.85 5.11
N LEU A 78 9.38 -8.73 5.78
CA LEU A 78 9.13 -9.37 7.06
C LEU A 78 9.18 -10.91 6.96
N ILE A 79 8.65 -11.49 5.88
CA ILE A 79 8.72 -12.93 5.60
C ILE A 79 10.18 -13.37 5.44
N LEU A 80 10.94 -12.68 4.59
CA LEU A 80 12.36 -12.97 4.38
C LEU A 80 13.15 -12.85 5.67
N TRP A 81 12.99 -11.75 6.41
CA TRP A 81 13.76 -11.50 7.64
C TRP A 81 13.41 -12.48 8.77
N SER A 82 12.19 -13.03 8.78
CA SER A 82 11.80 -14.05 9.76
C SER A 82 12.20 -15.47 9.37
N SER A 83 12.67 -15.70 8.13
CA SER A 83 13.10 -17.02 7.66
C SER A 83 14.26 -17.57 8.45
N TYR A 84 14.45 -18.90 8.38
CA TYR A 84 15.55 -19.57 9.06
C TYR A 84 16.94 -19.13 8.54
N GLU A 85 17.01 -18.75 7.28
CA GLU A 85 18.23 -18.29 6.62
C GLU A 85 18.68 -16.92 7.13
N PHE A 86 17.72 -15.97 7.30
CA PHE A 86 18.04 -14.62 7.77
C PHE A 86 17.97 -14.49 9.29
N ARG A 87 16.87 -14.87 9.90
CA ARG A 87 16.65 -14.77 11.36
C ARG A 87 16.93 -13.38 11.92
N PHE A 88 16.61 -12.33 11.14
CA PHE A 88 16.81 -10.93 11.54
C PHE A 88 15.73 -10.45 12.50
N ILE A 89 14.52 -11.02 12.36
CA ILE A 89 13.39 -10.75 13.23
C ILE A 89 12.73 -12.07 13.66
N GLN A 90 11.92 -11.98 14.69
CA GLN A 90 11.01 -13.03 15.09
C GLN A 90 9.63 -12.44 15.29
N MET A 91 8.61 -13.02 14.65
CA MET A 91 7.22 -12.65 14.88
C MET A 91 6.82 -13.03 16.30
N SER A 92 5.94 -12.21 16.91
CA SER A 92 5.29 -12.60 18.16
C SER A 92 4.37 -13.80 17.94
N ASP A 93 4.11 -14.55 19.01
CA ASP A 93 3.24 -15.74 18.93
C ASP A 93 1.79 -15.42 18.55
N GLU A 94 1.37 -14.18 18.75
CA GLU A 94 0.02 -13.71 18.38
C GLU A 94 -0.14 -13.55 16.85
N TYR A 95 0.98 -13.32 16.13
CA TYR A 95 0.98 -13.06 14.69
C TYR A 95 1.79 -14.10 13.88
N ALA A 96 2.04 -15.25 14.49
CA ALA A 96 2.68 -16.39 13.84
C ALA A 96 1.94 -17.66 14.20
N THR A 97 1.78 -18.58 13.26
CA THR A 97 1.23 -19.90 13.59
C THR A 97 2.34 -20.92 13.78
N THR A 98 2.10 -21.86 14.68
CA THR A 98 2.99 -23.01 14.86
C THR A 98 2.58 -24.15 13.93
N SER A 99 3.55 -24.92 13.46
CA SER A 99 3.28 -26.13 12.70
C SER A 99 2.65 -27.20 13.62
N SER A 100 1.64 -27.91 13.13
CA SER A 100 1.05 -29.06 13.81
C SER A 100 2.01 -30.26 13.91
N ILE A 101 3.07 -30.28 13.11
CA ILE A 101 4.05 -31.39 13.02
C ILE A 101 5.40 -30.99 13.61
N MET A 102 5.82 -29.73 13.45
CA MET A 102 7.11 -29.22 13.90
C MET A 102 6.91 -28.10 14.93
N PRO A 103 6.94 -28.38 16.24
CA PRO A 103 6.58 -27.39 17.27
C PRO A 103 7.54 -26.17 17.32
N GLN A 104 8.75 -26.30 16.78
CA GLN A 104 9.72 -25.19 16.69
C GLN A 104 9.47 -24.27 15.49
N LYS A 105 8.62 -24.67 14.52
CA LYS A 105 8.39 -23.89 13.30
C LYS A 105 7.33 -22.82 13.57
N LYS A 106 7.67 -21.56 13.34
CA LYS A 106 6.78 -20.41 13.32
C LYS A 106 6.63 -19.95 11.87
N ASN A 107 5.39 -19.91 11.40
CA ASN A 107 5.07 -19.45 10.05
C ASN A 107 4.67 -17.97 10.08
N PRO A 108 5.16 -17.15 9.13
CA PRO A 108 4.78 -15.73 9.01
C PRO A 108 3.44 -15.58 8.27
N ASP A 109 2.39 -16.30 8.73
CA ASP A 109 1.10 -16.37 8.01
C ASP A 109 0.45 -15.00 7.87
N VAL A 110 0.58 -14.14 8.87
CA VAL A 110 -0.03 -12.80 8.83
C VAL A 110 0.59 -11.94 7.72
N PRO A 111 1.92 -11.77 7.60
CA PRO A 111 2.51 -11.12 6.44
C PRO A 111 2.16 -11.79 5.10
N GLU A 112 2.09 -13.11 5.04
CA GLU A 112 1.69 -13.82 3.82
C GLU A 112 0.26 -13.47 3.40
N LEU A 113 -0.68 -13.42 4.35
CA LEU A 113 -2.05 -13.01 4.10
C LEU A 113 -2.16 -11.53 3.69
N LEU A 114 -1.39 -10.63 4.31
CA LEU A 114 -1.33 -9.22 3.92
C LEU A 114 -0.86 -9.07 2.47
N ARG A 115 0.19 -9.80 2.08
CA ARG A 115 0.68 -9.86 0.70
C ARG A 115 -0.40 -10.40 -0.25
N GLY A 116 -1.11 -11.46 0.12
CA GLY A 116 -2.16 -12.08 -0.68
C GLY A 116 -3.38 -11.18 -0.89
N LYS A 117 -3.81 -10.44 0.15
CA LYS A 117 -4.96 -9.52 0.09
C LYS A 117 -4.79 -8.38 -0.92
N THR A 118 -3.57 -8.03 -1.28
CA THR A 118 -3.28 -7.02 -2.32
C THR A 118 -3.89 -7.40 -3.66
N GLY A 119 -3.84 -8.68 -4.05
CA GLY A 119 -4.46 -9.16 -5.28
C GLY A 119 -5.98 -8.99 -5.32
N ARG A 120 -6.65 -9.16 -4.17
CA ARG A 120 -8.09 -8.93 -4.03
C ARG A 120 -8.47 -7.47 -4.32
N VAL A 121 -7.75 -6.54 -3.74
CA VAL A 121 -7.98 -5.09 -3.96
C VAL A 121 -7.71 -4.69 -5.40
N TYR A 122 -6.66 -5.22 -6.02
CA TYR A 122 -6.39 -5.01 -7.46
C TYR A 122 -7.53 -5.51 -8.32
N GLY A 123 -8.08 -6.68 -7.99
CA GLY A 123 -9.24 -7.23 -8.69
C GLY A 123 -10.44 -6.30 -8.62
N ASN A 124 -10.73 -5.71 -7.47
CA ASN A 124 -11.83 -4.76 -7.28
C ASN A 124 -11.63 -3.47 -8.10
N LEU A 125 -10.42 -2.91 -8.15
CA LEU A 125 -10.11 -1.75 -9.00
C LEU A 125 -10.33 -2.06 -10.49
N ILE A 126 -9.79 -3.18 -10.97
CA ILE A 126 -9.95 -3.60 -12.38
C ILE A 126 -11.40 -3.90 -12.71
N SER A 127 -12.14 -4.50 -11.79
CA SER A 127 -13.58 -4.75 -11.95
C SER A 127 -14.34 -3.45 -12.16
N LEU A 128 -14.15 -2.45 -11.29
CA LEU A 128 -14.86 -1.17 -11.42
C LEU A 128 -14.46 -0.42 -12.70
N LEU A 129 -13.19 -0.39 -13.07
CA LEU A 129 -12.72 0.18 -14.35
C LEU A 129 -13.41 -0.51 -15.53
N THR A 130 -13.58 -1.83 -15.47
CA THR A 130 -14.23 -2.62 -16.52
C THR A 130 -15.72 -2.35 -16.59
N ILE A 131 -16.40 -2.19 -15.46
CA ILE A 131 -17.82 -1.82 -15.40
C ILE A 131 -18.03 -0.45 -16.03
N MET A 132 -17.23 0.54 -15.66
CA MET A 132 -17.40 1.92 -16.09
C MET A 132 -17.04 2.19 -17.55
N LYS A 133 -16.18 1.36 -18.17
CA LYS A 133 -15.79 1.58 -19.57
C LYS A 133 -17.00 1.57 -20.50
N SER A 134 -17.04 2.53 -21.44
CA SER A 134 -18.05 2.61 -22.50
C SER A 134 -19.50 2.77 -22.03
N LEU A 135 -19.76 3.05 -20.75
CA LEU A 135 -21.10 3.39 -20.31
C LEU A 135 -21.48 4.78 -20.83
N PRO A 136 -22.72 4.95 -21.34
CA PRO A 136 -23.22 6.28 -21.68
C PRO A 136 -23.50 7.12 -20.43
N LEU A 137 -23.72 8.42 -20.61
CA LEU A 137 -24.08 9.33 -19.53
C LEU A 137 -25.40 8.94 -18.85
N ALA A 138 -25.65 9.51 -17.68
CA ALA A 138 -26.78 9.24 -16.79
C ALA A 138 -26.76 7.83 -16.19
N TYR A 139 -27.92 7.31 -15.78
CA TYR A 139 -27.98 6.05 -15.04
C TYR A 139 -27.96 4.84 -15.97
N ASN A 140 -27.09 3.88 -15.63
CA ASN A 140 -27.04 2.55 -16.21
C ASN A 140 -27.11 1.51 -15.10
N LYS A 141 -27.81 0.40 -15.33
CA LYS A 141 -27.99 -0.68 -14.33
C LYS A 141 -26.65 -1.29 -13.89
N ASP A 142 -25.67 -1.28 -14.77
CA ASP A 142 -24.28 -1.76 -14.55
C ASP A 142 -23.67 -1.13 -13.29
N THR A 143 -24.00 0.14 -13.01
CA THR A 143 -23.47 0.85 -11.83
C THR A 143 -24.03 0.32 -10.50
N GLN A 144 -24.89 -0.67 -10.48
CA GLN A 144 -25.27 -1.38 -9.24
C GLN A 144 -24.17 -2.31 -8.74
N GLU A 145 -23.27 -2.74 -9.63
CA GLU A 145 -22.10 -3.56 -9.32
C GLU A 145 -20.90 -2.74 -8.78
N ASP A 146 -21.04 -1.43 -8.58
CA ASP A 146 -19.94 -0.55 -8.17
C ASP A 146 -19.61 -0.63 -6.67
N LYS A 147 -20.51 -1.13 -5.82
CA LYS A 147 -20.43 -0.95 -4.36
C LYS A 147 -19.65 -2.04 -3.64
N GLU A 148 -19.92 -3.29 -3.94
CA GLU A 148 -19.38 -4.43 -3.19
C GLU A 148 -17.84 -4.42 -3.18
N GLY A 149 -17.21 -4.21 -4.36
CA GLY A 149 -15.75 -4.17 -4.46
C GLY A 149 -15.13 -2.97 -3.74
N VAL A 150 -15.82 -1.84 -3.68
CA VAL A 150 -15.36 -0.66 -2.94
C VAL A 150 -15.40 -0.92 -1.44
N PHE A 151 -16.53 -1.39 -0.91
CA PHE A 151 -16.68 -1.68 0.52
C PHE A 151 -15.70 -2.77 0.97
N ASP A 152 -15.58 -3.84 0.21
CA ASP A 152 -14.61 -4.91 0.45
C ASP A 152 -13.17 -4.40 0.51
N SER A 153 -12.81 -3.46 -0.37
CA SER A 153 -11.46 -2.88 -0.40
C SER A 153 -11.20 -1.96 0.79
N VAL A 154 -12.20 -1.18 1.22
CA VAL A 154 -12.10 -0.34 2.43
C VAL A 154 -11.90 -1.20 3.67
N GLU A 155 -12.73 -2.20 3.88
CA GLU A 155 -12.59 -3.14 5.01
C GLU A 155 -11.23 -3.85 4.97
N THR A 156 -10.81 -4.26 3.78
CA THR A 156 -9.53 -4.96 3.59
C THR A 156 -8.34 -4.09 3.97
N ILE A 157 -8.29 -2.82 3.55
CA ILE A 157 -7.17 -1.93 3.92
C ILE A 157 -7.19 -1.58 5.40
N GLU A 158 -8.34 -1.30 5.99
CA GLU A 158 -8.45 -0.97 7.42
C GLU A 158 -7.93 -2.10 8.30
N ILE A 159 -8.38 -3.33 8.06
CA ILE A 159 -7.90 -4.51 8.78
C ILE A 159 -6.40 -4.72 8.53
N SER A 160 -5.95 -4.59 7.29
CA SER A 160 -4.55 -4.82 6.92
C SER A 160 -3.60 -3.84 7.59
N LEU A 161 -3.93 -2.54 7.63
CA LEU A 161 -3.10 -1.53 8.29
C LEU A 161 -3.06 -1.70 9.80
N ASN A 162 -4.20 -2.03 10.42
CA ASN A 162 -4.27 -2.29 11.86
C ASN A 162 -3.41 -3.50 12.25
N ILE A 163 -3.52 -4.60 11.50
CA ILE A 163 -2.75 -5.82 11.76
C ILE A 163 -1.26 -5.58 11.50
N LEU A 164 -0.89 -4.92 10.39
CA LEU A 164 0.51 -4.60 10.10
C LEU A 164 1.15 -3.75 11.19
N ASN A 165 0.41 -2.77 11.72
CA ASN A 165 0.86 -1.94 12.83
C ASN A 165 1.19 -2.78 14.08
N GLU A 166 0.33 -3.73 14.44
CA GLU A 166 0.56 -4.59 15.60
C GLU A 166 1.71 -5.60 15.35
N VAL A 167 1.83 -6.14 14.14
CA VAL A 167 2.98 -6.98 13.76
C VAL A 167 4.30 -6.24 13.96
N ILE A 168 4.38 -4.97 13.47
CA ILE A 168 5.61 -4.16 13.59
C ILE A 168 5.90 -3.82 15.06
N LYS A 169 4.88 -3.49 15.86
CA LYS A 169 5.05 -3.17 17.29
C LYS A 169 5.52 -4.34 18.13
N THR A 170 5.11 -5.55 17.76
CA THR A 170 5.33 -6.75 18.59
C THR A 170 6.45 -7.65 18.11
N MET A 171 6.98 -7.42 16.88
CA MET A 171 8.11 -8.19 16.37
C MET A 171 9.38 -7.97 17.22
N ILE A 172 10.18 -9.00 17.34
CA ILE A 172 11.44 -8.97 18.08
C ILE A 172 12.58 -8.85 17.07
N VAL A 173 13.36 -7.78 17.16
CA VAL A 173 14.56 -7.57 16.32
C VAL A 173 15.74 -8.36 16.91
N LYS A 174 16.46 -9.11 16.08
CA LYS A 174 17.61 -9.91 16.43
C LYS A 174 18.91 -9.21 15.97
N GLU A 175 19.29 -8.16 16.71
CA GLU A 175 20.43 -7.30 16.35
C GLU A 175 21.74 -8.06 16.11
N GLU A 176 22.03 -9.06 16.92
CA GLU A 176 23.29 -9.82 16.78
C GLU A 176 23.34 -10.64 15.48
N ASN A 177 22.20 -11.15 15.02
CA ASN A 177 22.12 -11.83 13.72
C ASN A 177 22.36 -10.85 12.57
N MET A 178 21.76 -9.66 12.64
CA MET A 178 21.99 -8.60 11.66
C MET A 178 23.45 -8.16 11.63
N LYS A 179 24.05 -7.90 12.80
CA LYS A 179 25.48 -7.55 12.92
C LYS A 179 26.39 -8.64 12.35
N SER A 180 26.05 -9.90 12.61
CA SER A 180 26.82 -11.03 12.08
C SER A 180 26.72 -11.12 10.56
N ALA A 181 25.54 -10.91 10.00
CA ALA A 181 25.33 -10.87 8.55
C ALA A 181 26.13 -9.75 7.87
N CYS A 182 26.25 -8.57 8.51
CA CYS A 182 27.06 -7.47 7.98
C CYS A 182 28.56 -7.76 7.90
N LYS A 183 29.04 -8.77 8.60
CA LYS A 183 30.46 -9.19 8.54
C LYS A 183 30.76 -10.14 7.39
N ILE A 184 29.73 -10.69 6.76
CA ILE A 184 29.86 -11.64 5.66
C ILE A 184 29.97 -10.88 4.34
N GLY A 185 30.91 -11.29 3.47
CA GLY A 185 31.00 -10.76 2.11
C GLY A 185 31.56 -9.34 1.97
N HIS A 186 32.28 -8.85 2.98
CA HIS A 186 32.99 -7.56 2.94
C HIS A 186 32.07 -6.37 2.60
N LEU A 187 30.85 -6.31 3.19
CA LEU A 187 29.85 -5.26 2.92
C LEU A 187 30.40 -3.83 3.13
N THR A 188 31.36 -3.67 4.05
CA THR A 188 32.01 -2.38 4.35
C THR A 188 33.20 -2.06 3.44
N ALA A 189 33.45 -2.86 2.40
CA ALA A 189 34.56 -2.60 1.49
C ALA A 189 34.45 -1.24 0.78
N THR A 190 33.25 -0.76 0.48
CA THR A 190 33.01 0.58 -0.07
C THR A 190 33.46 1.70 0.86
N ASP A 191 33.34 1.51 2.18
CA ASP A 191 33.77 2.49 3.18
C ASP A 191 35.30 2.72 3.11
N LEU A 192 36.07 1.66 2.80
CA LEU A 192 37.49 1.80 2.54
C LEU A 192 37.78 2.65 1.31
N ALA A 193 37.06 2.43 0.21
CA ALA A 193 37.22 3.24 -0.99
C ALA A 193 36.87 4.71 -0.71
N ASP A 194 35.76 4.96 -0.04
CA ASP A 194 35.31 6.31 0.33
C ASP A 194 36.30 7.00 1.29
N TYR A 195 36.86 6.27 2.26
CA TYR A 195 37.91 6.77 3.15
C TYR A 195 39.16 7.19 2.36
N LEU A 196 39.63 6.38 1.41
CA LEU A 196 40.78 6.71 0.56
C LEU A 196 40.51 7.96 -0.29
N VAL A 197 39.30 8.11 -0.80
CA VAL A 197 38.93 9.34 -1.53
C VAL A 197 38.87 10.54 -0.60
N ALA A 198 38.14 10.45 0.50
CA ALA A 198 37.86 11.58 1.37
C ALA A 198 39.03 12.04 2.22
N LYS A 199 39.86 11.10 2.69
CA LYS A 199 40.99 11.40 3.61
C LYS A 199 42.35 11.37 2.97
N GLN A 200 42.53 10.67 1.84
CA GLN A 200 43.80 10.55 1.15
C GLN A 200 43.83 11.35 -0.20
N ASN A 201 42.73 12.05 -0.50
CA ASN A 201 42.57 12.80 -1.78
C ASN A 201 42.82 11.93 -3.02
N MET A 202 42.53 10.65 -2.92
CA MET A 202 42.77 9.70 -3.99
C MET A 202 41.63 9.72 -5.02
N PRO A 203 41.90 9.64 -6.33
CA PRO A 203 40.86 9.49 -7.33
C PRO A 203 40.02 8.20 -7.03
N PHE A 204 38.70 8.30 -7.11
CA PHE A 204 37.82 7.19 -6.79
C PHE A 204 38.15 5.87 -7.50
N ARG A 205 38.55 5.97 -8.79
CA ARG A 205 38.92 4.77 -9.57
C ARG A 205 40.12 4.04 -8.99
N THR A 206 41.13 4.80 -8.51
CA THR A 206 42.30 4.23 -7.84
C THR A 206 41.96 3.62 -6.52
N ALA A 207 41.15 4.31 -5.69
CA ALA A 207 40.63 3.79 -4.42
C ALA A 207 39.82 2.51 -4.63
N TYR A 208 38.98 2.44 -5.64
CA TYR A 208 38.24 1.24 -6.02
C TYR A 208 39.16 0.04 -6.34
N TYR A 209 40.20 0.24 -7.15
CA TYR A 209 41.13 -0.86 -7.48
C TYR A 209 41.87 -1.36 -6.25
N ILE A 210 42.33 -0.47 -5.37
CA ILE A 210 42.99 -0.85 -4.11
C ILE A 210 42.02 -1.65 -3.24
N THR A 211 40.80 -1.17 -3.06
CA THR A 211 39.75 -1.87 -2.29
C THR A 211 39.46 -3.25 -2.88
N LYS A 212 39.34 -3.35 -4.20
CA LYS A 212 39.15 -4.62 -4.90
C LYS A 212 40.26 -5.61 -4.63
N GLU A 213 41.52 -5.19 -4.67
CA GLU A 213 42.67 -6.06 -4.35
C GLU A 213 42.65 -6.53 -2.89
N VAL A 214 42.28 -5.64 -1.96
CA VAL A 214 42.14 -6.00 -0.53
C VAL A 214 41.08 -7.06 -0.36
N VAL A 215 39.89 -6.88 -0.94
CA VAL A 215 38.80 -7.88 -0.87
C VAL A 215 39.24 -9.22 -1.49
N GLN A 216 39.92 -9.19 -2.63
CA GLN A 216 40.40 -10.42 -3.29
C GLN A 216 41.44 -11.21 -2.45
N LYS A 217 42.24 -10.53 -1.63
CA LYS A 217 43.22 -11.16 -0.78
C LYS A 217 42.64 -11.63 0.58
N ALA A 218 41.48 -11.10 0.95
CA ALA A 218 40.80 -11.44 2.20
C ALA A 218 39.81 -12.63 2.05
N ASN A 219 39.49 -13.02 0.81
CA ASN A 219 38.78 -14.25 0.49
C ASN A 219 39.75 -15.42 0.29
#